data_008225d1b77058c6db9e6b0948a5e56b
#
_entry.id   008225d1b77058c6db9e6b0948a5e56b
#
_cell.length_a   1.000
_cell.length_b   1.000
_cell.length_c   1.000
_cell.angle_alpha   90.00
_cell.angle_beta   90.00
_cell.angle_gamma   90.00
#
_symmetry.space_group_name_H-M   'P 1'
#
loop_
_entity.id
_entity.type
_entity.pdbx_description
1 polymer ?
#
loop_
_entity_poly.entity_id
_entity_poly.type
_entity_poly.pdbx_seq_one_letter_code
_entity_poly.pdbx_strand_id
1 'polypeptide(L)'
;PATLPLYGIPVAVKDNIDVAGLPTTAACPAFAYTPEHDAETVARLRRAGALIIGKTNLDQFATGLVGARSPYGMPRNALRDDLVSGGSSSGSAVAVARGIVPLALGTDTAGSGRVPAGLNNIVGLKPSLGLISATGVVPACRSLDTVSVFALTTSDAFAALSVMTGYDEHDAYSRNIPLGPLGAIPPALRIAVPRPADRIHFGDVQAEAAFSAAIDLVHALGATLVEIDMTPLFDTAKLLYEGPWVAERTAAVGDFIAAHPDAVHPVTK
;
A
#
# COMPACT_ATOMS: atom_id res chain seq x y z
N PRO A 1 -27.89 -13.07 -1.06
CA PRO A 1 -26.48 -13.43 -1.23
C PRO A 1 -25.95 -13.10 -2.62
N ALA A 2 -26.71 -13.40 -3.69
CA ALA A 2 -26.29 -13.17 -5.08
C ALA A 2 -26.14 -11.67 -5.49
N THR A 3 -26.52 -10.75 -4.61
CA THR A 3 -26.45 -9.31 -4.87
C THR A 3 -25.25 -8.61 -4.23
N LEU A 4 -24.47 -9.33 -3.39
CA LEU A 4 -23.32 -8.78 -2.71
C LEU A 4 -22.02 -9.23 -3.42
N PRO A 5 -21.27 -8.31 -4.05
CA PRO A 5 -20.16 -8.66 -4.94
C PRO A 5 -18.99 -9.35 -4.23
N LEU A 6 -18.82 -9.16 -2.91
CA LEU A 6 -17.77 -9.79 -2.11
C LEU A 6 -18.32 -10.72 -1.02
N TYR A 7 -19.53 -11.27 -1.22
CA TYR A 7 -20.19 -12.13 -0.21
C TYR A 7 -19.31 -13.32 0.19
N GLY A 8 -18.97 -13.38 1.48
CA GLY A 8 -18.20 -14.47 2.06
C GLY A 8 -16.69 -14.42 1.78
N ILE A 9 -16.19 -13.39 1.08
CA ILE A 9 -14.76 -13.24 0.80
C ILE A 9 -14.03 -12.78 2.07
N PRO A 10 -13.05 -13.57 2.58
CA PRO A 10 -12.24 -13.15 3.72
C PRO A 10 -11.24 -12.07 3.33
N VAL A 11 -11.15 -11.03 4.16
CA VAL A 11 -10.26 -9.89 3.97
C VAL A 11 -9.46 -9.63 5.23
N ALA A 12 -8.14 -9.47 5.10
CA ALA A 12 -7.27 -9.00 6.17
C ALA A 12 -7.01 -7.50 6.04
N VAL A 13 -6.84 -6.80 7.16
CA VAL A 13 -6.74 -5.34 7.19
C VAL A 13 -5.47 -4.91 7.90
N LYS A 14 -4.65 -4.07 7.25
CA LYS A 14 -3.43 -3.51 7.86
C LYS A 14 -3.75 -2.77 9.17
N ASP A 15 -2.90 -2.93 10.16
CA ASP A 15 -3.19 -2.45 11.52
C ASP A 15 -3.03 -0.94 11.76
N ASN A 16 -2.99 -0.15 10.71
CA ASN A 16 -3.21 1.29 10.74
C ASN A 16 -4.57 1.71 10.13
N ILE A 17 -5.44 0.74 9.81
CA ILE A 17 -6.79 0.97 9.30
C ILE A 17 -7.78 0.46 10.35
N ASP A 18 -8.72 1.28 10.75
CA ASP A 18 -9.67 0.97 11.81
C ASP A 18 -10.66 -0.11 11.40
N VAL A 19 -10.85 -1.06 12.31
CA VAL A 19 -11.89 -2.08 12.28
C VAL A 19 -12.62 -2.04 13.61
N ALA A 20 -13.90 -1.72 13.62
CA ALA A 20 -14.70 -1.59 14.84
C ALA A 20 -14.54 -2.80 15.76
N GLY A 21 -14.26 -2.54 17.03
CA GLY A 21 -14.09 -3.57 18.06
C GLY A 21 -12.75 -4.33 18.03
N LEU A 22 -11.85 -4.05 17.06
CA LEU A 22 -10.49 -4.60 17.05
C LEU A 22 -9.46 -3.50 17.33
N PRO A 23 -8.40 -3.76 18.11
CA PRO A 23 -7.36 -2.78 18.35
C PRO A 23 -6.70 -2.29 17.07
N THR A 24 -6.44 -0.98 16.99
CA THR A 24 -5.55 -0.34 16.03
C THR A 24 -4.31 0.10 16.77
N THR A 25 -3.14 -0.44 16.39
CA THR A 25 -1.88 -0.19 17.08
C THR A 25 -0.85 0.52 16.21
N ALA A 26 -0.99 0.51 14.90
CA ALA A 26 0.00 0.99 13.93
C ALA A 26 1.41 0.40 14.20
N ALA A 27 1.51 -0.87 14.65
CA ALA A 27 2.71 -1.53 15.12
C ALA A 27 3.41 -0.82 16.29
N CYS A 28 2.65 -0.12 17.13
CA CYS A 28 3.10 0.49 18.38
C CYS A 28 2.12 0.13 19.50
N PRO A 29 2.41 -0.87 20.36
CA PRO A 29 1.48 -1.29 21.42
C PRO A 29 1.05 -0.17 22.36
N ALA A 30 1.92 0.81 22.65
CA ALA A 30 1.59 1.95 23.50
C ALA A 30 0.63 2.97 22.83
N PHE A 31 0.47 2.90 21.51
CA PHE A 31 -0.46 3.72 20.73
C PHE A 31 -1.86 3.10 20.64
N ALA A 32 -2.04 1.85 21.06
CA ALA A 32 -3.24 1.07 20.84
C ALA A 32 -4.52 1.77 21.33
N TYR A 33 -5.53 1.77 20.47
CA TYR A 33 -6.91 2.13 20.79
C TYR A 33 -7.88 1.17 20.10
N THR A 34 -9.10 1.09 20.60
CA THR A 34 -10.15 0.28 19.97
C THR A 34 -11.18 1.22 19.34
N PRO A 35 -11.28 1.29 18.00
CA PRO A 35 -12.23 2.16 17.33
C PRO A 35 -13.67 1.64 17.52
N GLU A 36 -14.62 2.56 17.69
CA GLU A 36 -16.06 2.25 17.76
C GLU A 36 -16.66 2.04 16.36
N HIS A 37 -16.04 2.61 15.33
CA HIS A 37 -16.49 2.56 13.96
C HIS A 37 -15.41 1.99 13.04
N ASP A 38 -15.86 1.32 11.98
CA ASP A 38 -14.98 0.90 10.90
C ASP A 38 -14.44 2.13 10.13
N ALA A 39 -13.22 2.05 9.61
CA ALA A 39 -12.78 2.93 8.54
C ALA A 39 -13.76 2.83 7.36
N GLU A 40 -13.99 3.92 6.62
CA GLU A 40 -15.00 3.93 5.54
C GLU A 40 -14.74 2.83 4.50
N THR A 41 -13.47 2.54 4.17
CA THR A 41 -13.11 1.43 3.29
C THR A 41 -13.54 0.06 3.82
N VAL A 42 -13.38 -0.17 5.13
CA VAL A 42 -13.79 -1.42 5.80
C VAL A 42 -15.32 -1.51 5.83
N ALA A 43 -16.00 -0.42 6.15
CA ALA A 43 -17.46 -0.36 6.15
C ALA A 43 -18.03 -0.69 4.76
N ARG A 44 -17.42 -0.16 3.68
CA ARG A 44 -17.83 -0.47 2.29
C ARG A 44 -17.62 -1.93 1.95
N LEU A 45 -16.49 -2.53 2.34
CA LEU A 45 -16.24 -3.96 2.14
C LEU A 45 -17.27 -4.83 2.87
N ARG A 46 -17.60 -4.50 4.13
CA ARG A 46 -18.63 -5.22 4.88
C ARG A 46 -20.02 -5.08 4.23
N ARG A 47 -20.38 -3.89 3.75
CA ARG A 47 -21.63 -3.69 2.99
C ARG A 47 -21.67 -4.50 1.70
N ALA A 48 -20.51 -4.76 1.08
CA ALA A 48 -20.38 -5.64 -0.09
C ALA A 48 -20.38 -7.14 0.26
N GLY A 49 -20.45 -7.51 1.55
CA GLY A 49 -20.53 -8.88 2.03
C GLY A 49 -19.19 -9.52 2.39
N ALA A 50 -18.10 -8.76 2.40
CA ALA A 50 -16.79 -9.27 2.81
C ALA A 50 -16.73 -9.58 4.32
N LEU A 51 -15.92 -10.58 4.66
CA LEU A 51 -15.65 -11.00 6.03
C LEU A 51 -14.28 -10.49 6.49
N ILE A 52 -14.25 -9.54 7.42
CA ILE A 52 -12.98 -9.07 7.98
C ILE A 52 -12.50 -10.11 8.99
N ILE A 53 -11.36 -10.76 8.73
CA ILE A 53 -10.86 -11.87 9.55
C ILE A 53 -9.77 -11.46 10.54
N GLY A 54 -9.19 -10.27 10.42
CA GLY A 54 -8.21 -9.77 11.37
C GLY A 54 -7.34 -8.65 10.86
N LYS A 55 -6.40 -8.24 11.72
CA LYS A 55 -5.43 -7.16 11.47
C LYS A 55 -4.08 -7.75 11.09
N THR A 56 -3.33 -7.04 10.22
CA THR A 56 -2.02 -7.48 9.74
C THR A 56 -0.90 -6.55 10.17
N ASN A 57 0.29 -7.12 10.35
CA ASN A 57 1.49 -6.44 10.76
C ASN A 57 1.98 -5.41 9.70
N LEU A 58 2.73 -4.41 10.17
CA LEU A 58 3.27 -3.34 9.33
C LEU A 58 4.58 -2.78 9.90
N ASP A 59 5.34 -2.00 9.12
CA ASP A 59 6.35 -1.11 9.69
C ASP A 59 5.66 -0.02 10.53
N GLN A 60 6.19 0.25 11.72
CA GLN A 60 5.59 1.13 12.72
C GLN A 60 5.21 2.50 12.12
N PHE A 61 3.98 2.96 12.38
CA PHE A 61 3.37 4.18 11.83
C PHE A 61 3.50 4.30 10.31
N ALA A 62 3.46 3.15 9.60
CA ALA A 62 3.63 3.07 8.17
C ALA A 62 4.95 3.69 7.66
N THR A 63 5.97 3.80 8.52
CA THR A 63 7.26 4.41 8.23
C THR A 63 8.30 3.35 7.90
N GLY A 64 8.41 3.00 6.64
CA GLY A 64 9.36 2.01 6.11
C GLY A 64 8.88 1.32 4.85
N LEU A 65 9.81 0.64 4.16
CA LEU A 65 9.54 -0.12 2.94
C LEU A 65 10.08 -1.56 3.00
N VAL A 66 10.59 -1.99 4.17
CA VAL A 66 11.26 -3.29 4.31
C VAL A 66 10.45 -4.33 5.08
N GLY A 67 9.49 -3.91 5.92
CA GLY A 67 8.69 -4.82 6.75
C GLY A 67 9.41 -5.31 8.01
N ALA A 68 10.46 -4.60 8.45
CA ALA A 68 11.30 -5.00 9.59
C ALA A 68 11.11 -4.14 10.86
N ARG A 69 10.29 -3.08 10.77
CA ARG A 69 10.15 -2.09 11.85
C ARG A 69 8.88 -2.33 12.66
N SER A 70 8.82 -3.49 13.31
CA SER A 70 7.63 -3.87 14.10
C SER A 70 8.03 -4.63 15.37
N PRO A 71 7.40 -4.33 16.52
CA PRO A 71 7.61 -5.09 17.76
C PRO A 71 6.98 -6.49 17.70
N TYR A 72 6.08 -6.73 16.75
CA TYR A 72 5.41 -8.02 16.56
C TYR A 72 6.24 -9.03 15.72
N GLY A 73 7.48 -8.69 15.39
CA GLY A 73 8.34 -9.47 14.54
C GLY A 73 8.25 -9.06 13.07
N MET A 74 9.13 -9.65 12.26
CA MET A 74 9.24 -9.39 10.83
C MET A 74 8.54 -10.51 10.04
N PRO A 75 7.47 -10.21 9.28
CA PRO A 75 6.91 -11.18 8.35
C PRO A 75 7.98 -11.59 7.33
N ARG A 76 8.15 -12.87 7.12
CA ARG A 76 9.08 -13.38 6.13
C ARG A 76 8.48 -13.29 4.74
N ASN A 77 9.33 -13.04 3.75
CA ASN A 77 8.95 -13.06 2.34
C ASN A 77 8.29 -14.41 2.00
N ALA A 78 7.22 -14.39 1.21
CA ALA A 78 6.43 -15.58 0.92
C ALA A 78 7.15 -16.56 -0.02
N LEU A 79 8.12 -16.10 -0.81
CA LEU A 79 8.86 -16.89 -1.80
C LEU A 79 10.22 -17.36 -1.26
N ARG A 80 10.88 -16.53 -0.45
CA ARG A 80 12.20 -16.80 0.10
C ARG A 80 12.34 -16.22 1.50
N ASP A 81 12.60 -17.08 2.48
CA ASP A 81 12.68 -16.69 3.90
C ASP A 81 13.90 -15.80 4.23
N ASP A 82 14.91 -15.78 3.37
CA ASP A 82 16.13 -14.96 3.49
C ASP A 82 15.97 -13.53 2.93
N LEU A 83 14.84 -13.24 2.29
CA LEU A 83 14.53 -11.92 1.78
C LEU A 83 13.54 -11.17 2.69
N VAL A 84 13.60 -9.83 2.62
CA VAL A 84 12.60 -8.98 3.26
C VAL A 84 11.23 -9.14 2.58
N SER A 85 10.16 -9.04 3.37
CA SER A 85 8.80 -9.06 2.83
C SER A 85 8.44 -7.77 2.08
N GLY A 86 9.23 -6.71 2.28
CA GLY A 86 8.79 -5.36 1.91
C GLY A 86 7.77 -4.82 2.90
N GLY A 87 7.55 -3.53 2.84
CA GLY A 87 6.68 -2.77 3.75
C GLY A 87 6.22 -1.43 3.15
N SER A 88 5.50 -0.67 3.92
CA SER A 88 5.11 -0.93 5.30
C SER A 88 3.97 -1.94 5.47
N SER A 89 3.23 -2.34 4.42
CA SER A 89 2.09 -3.28 4.48
C SER A 89 2.56 -4.75 4.41
N SER A 90 3.59 -5.10 5.20
CA SER A 90 4.27 -6.39 5.15
C SER A 90 3.35 -7.58 5.40
N GLY A 91 2.56 -7.54 6.48
CA GLY A 91 1.66 -8.62 6.84
C GLY A 91 0.52 -8.82 5.84
N SER A 92 -0.01 -7.75 5.26
CA SER A 92 -1.06 -7.82 4.23
C SER A 92 -0.57 -8.52 2.96
N ALA A 93 0.61 -8.14 2.46
CA ALA A 93 1.19 -8.76 1.27
C ALA A 93 1.49 -10.24 1.50
N VAL A 94 2.13 -10.58 2.62
CA VAL A 94 2.46 -11.98 2.95
C VAL A 94 1.21 -12.82 3.15
N ALA A 95 0.14 -12.27 3.77
CA ALA A 95 -1.11 -13.00 3.96
C ALA A 95 -1.76 -13.40 2.63
N VAL A 96 -1.75 -12.51 1.63
CA VAL A 96 -2.26 -12.83 0.28
C VAL A 96 -1.32 -13.79 -0.45
N ALA A 97 -0.02 -13.53 -0.45
CA ALA A 97 0.95 -14.36 -1.14
C ALA A 97 1.02 -15.81 -0.64
N ARG A 98 0.76 -16.02 0.66
CA ARG A 98 0.68 -17.35 1.27
C ARG A 98 -0.72 -17.97 1.19
N GLY A 99 -1.70 -17.33 0.55
CA GLY A 99 -3.06 -17.85 0.39
C GLY A 99 -3.88 -17.89 1.69
N ILE A 100 -3.50 -17.12 2.71
CA ILE A 100 -4.27 -17.02 3.97
C ILE A 100 -5.60 -16.31 3.70
N VAL A 101 -5.57 -15.28 2.87
CA VAL A 101 -6.73 -14.54 2.37
C VAL A 101 -6.58 -14.25 0.88
N PRO A 102 -7.67 -14.20 0.11
CA PRO A 102 -7.62 -13.77 -1.30
C PRO A 102 -7.43 -12.25 -1.46
N LEU A 103 -7.83 -11.48 -0.44
CA LEU A 103 -7.77 -10.01 -0.44
C LEU A 103 -7.21 -9.49 0.88
N ALA A 104 -6.41 -8.43 0.81
CA ALA A 104 -6.01 -7.68 1.99
C ALA A 104 -5.95 -6.18 1.70
N LEU A 105 -6.20 -5.36 2.73
CA LEU A 105 -5.98 -3.92 2.68
C LEU A 105 -4.62 -3.55 3.25
N GLY A 106 -3.98 -2.61 2.60
CA GLY A 106 -2.82 -1.89 3.09
C GLY A 106 -2.96 -0.40 2.92
N THR A 107 -1.87 0.33 3.13
CA THR A 107 -1.75 1.75 2.80
C THR A 107 -0.50 1.97 1.96
N ASP A 108 -0.54 2.95 1.08
CA ASP A 108 0.58 3.34 0.21
C ASP A 108 0.69 4.86 0.19
N THR A 109 1.66 5.40 0.91
CA THR A 109 2.02 6.82 0.91
C THR A 109 3.11 7.08 -0.13
N ALA A 110 4.11 6.16 -0.17
CA ALA A 110 5.27 6.30 -1.05
C ALA A 110 5.83 4.93 -1.50
N GLY A 111 4.96 3.93 -1.67
CA GLY A 111 5.34 2.59 -2.11
C GLY A 111 4.87 1.46 -1.20
N SER A 112 4.30 1.76 -0.02
CA SER A 112 3.97 0.76 1.01
C SER A 112 2.88 -0.25 0.62
N GLY A 113 2.18 -0.07 -0.49
CA GLY A 113 1.30 -1.08 -1.11
C GLY A 113 2.02 -1.83 -2.23
N ARG A 114 2.76 -1.10 -3.07
CA ARG A 114 3.41 -1.64 -4.28
C ARG A 114 4.69 -2.42 -3.99
N VAL A 115 5.55 -1.91 -3.10
CA VAL A 115 6.84 -2.56 -2.77
C VAL A 115 6.66 -3.95 -2.18
N PRO A 116 5.84 -4.17 -1.12
CA PRO A 116 5.64 -5.51 -0.58
C PRO A 116 4.90 -6.43 -1.55
N ALA A 117 4.03 -5.91 -2.43
CA ALA A 117 3.40 -6.70 -3.48
C ALA A 117 4.43 -7.23 -4.49
N GLY A 118 5.31 -6.36 -4.99
CA GLY A 118 6.37 -6.73 -5.93
C GLY A 118 7.32 -7.77 -5.34
N LEU A 119 7.74 -7.61 -4.08
CA LEU A 119 8.64 -8.54 -3.40
C LEU A 119 8.01 -9.91 -3.09
N ASN A 120 6.68 -10.01 -3.01
CA ASN A 120 5.95 -11.26 -2.78
C ASN A 120 5.25 -11.79 -4.04
N ASN A 121 5.50 -11.21 -5.22
CA ASN A 121 4.95 -11.62 -6.51
C ASN A 121 3.41 -11.68 -6.53
N ILE A 122 2.77 -10.66 -6.02
CA ILE A 122 1.32 -10.48 -6.03
C ILE A 122 0.94 -9.11 -6.62
N VAL A 123 -0.34 -8.87 -6.84
CA VAL A 123 -0.85 -7.57 -7.28
C VAL A 123 -0.99 -6.63 -6.08
N GLY A 124 -0.35 -5.45 -6.16
CA GLY A 124 -0.54 -4.33 -5.25
C GLY A 124 -1.15 -3.16 -6.00
N LEU A 125 -2.45 -2.93 -5.81
CA LEU A 125 -3.16 -1.85 -6.47
C LEU A 125 -3.20 -0.61 -5.58
N LYS A 126 -2.49 0.44 -5.97
CA LYS A 126 -2.60 1.78 -5.40
C LYS A 126 -3.49 2.64 -6.30
N PRO A 127 -4.70 3.00 -5.88
CA PRO A 127 -5.56 3.86 -6.67
C PRO A 127 -5.05 5.31 -6.72
N SER A 128 -5.68 6.13 -7.55
CA SER A 128 -5.46 7.58 -7.52
C SER A 128 -5.88 8.16 -6.18
N LEU A 129 -5.13 9.15 -5.72
CA LEU A 129 -5.39 9.84 -4.47
C LEU A 129 -6.82 10.39 -4.42
N GLY A 130 -7.51 10.17 -3.29
CA GLY A 130 -8.88 10.63 -3.04
C GLY A 130 -9.97 9.79 -3.71
N LEU A 131 -9.62 8.75 -4.47
CA LEU A 131 -10.61 7.82 -5.06
C LEU A 131 -11.22 6.88 -4.00
N ILE A 132 -10.44 6.53 -2.99
CA ILE A 132 -10.86 5.79 -1.78
C ILE A 132 -10.66 6.71 -0.59
N SER A 133 -11.63 6.74 0.32
CA SER A 133 -11.53 7.49 1.57
C SER A 133 -10.42 6.97 2.47
N ALA A 134 -9.73 7.89 3.14
CA ALA A 134 -8.77 7.62 4.22
C ALA A 134 -9.36 7.86 5.62
N THR A 135 -10.68 8.05 5.75
CA THR A 135 -11.36 8.13 7.06
C THR A 135 -11.15 6.83 7.85
N GLY A 136 -10.69 6.96 9.09
CA GLY A 136 -10.36 5.80 9.94
C GLY A 136 -9.00 5.17 9.62
N VAL A 137 -8.10 5.90 8.96
CA VAL A 137 -6.70 5.47 8.75
C VAL A 137 -5.79 6.32 9.62
N VAL A 138 -4.92 5.68 10.41
CA VAL A 138 -3.84 6.38 11.13
C VAL A 138 -2.89 6.99 10.11
N PRO A 139 -2.74 8.33 10.07
CA PRO A 139 -1.99 8.98 9.01
C PRO A 139 -0.48 8.72 9.10
N ALA A 140 0.17 8.60 7.94
CA ALA A 140 1.61 8.76 7.79
C ALA A 140 1.93 10.13 7.15
N CYS A 141 1.34 10.41 6.00
CA CYS A 141 1.34 11.69 5.30
C CYS A 141 -0.06 11.89 4.71
N ARG A 142 -0.92 12.63 5.40
CA ARG A 142 -2.35 12.68 5.08
C ARG A 142 -2.63 13.11 3.64
N SER A 143 -1.85 14.03 3.10
CA SER A 143 -1.99 14.51 1.72
C SER A 143 -1.56 13.48 0.66
N LEU A 144 -0.90 12.38 1.05
CA LEU A 144 -0.41 11.33 0.15
C LEU A 144 -1.00 9.96 0.47
N ASP A 145 -1.51 9.76 1.68
CA ASP A 145 -1.97 8.45 2.14
C ASP A 145 -3.10 7.93 1.26
N THR A 146 -2.95 6.68 0.83
CA THR A 146 -3.92 6.01 -0.02
C THR A 146 -4.10 4.58 0.49
N VAL A 147 -5.35 4.16 0.70
CA VAL A 147 -5.63 2.74 0.96
C VAL A 147 -5.32 1.94 -0.32
N SER A 148 -4.58 0.85 -0.16
CA SER A 148 -4.17 -0.04 -1.25
C SER A 148 -4.75 -1.44 -1.08
N VAL A 149 -4.88 -2.16 -2.19
CA VAL A 149 -5.43 -3.52 -2.24
C VAL A 149 -4.35 -4.50 -2.64
N PHE A 150 -4.29 -5.63 -1.94
CA PHE A 150 -3.50 -6.80 -2.29
C PHE A 150 -4.40 -7.92 -2.77
N ALA A 151 -4.06 -8.53 -3.89
CA ALA A 151 -4.75 -9.67 -4.46
C ALA A 151 -3.80 -10.51 -5.31
N LEU A 152 -4.22 -11.72 -5.72
CA LEU A 152 -3.44 -12.55 -6.64
C LEU A 152 -3.64 -12.13 -8.10
N THR A 153 -4.80 -11.55 -8.44
CA THR A 153 -5.12 -11.11 -9.79
C THR A 153 -5.53 -9.64 -9.84
N THR A 154 -5.33 -9.02 -11.00
CA THR A 154 -5.77 -7.63 -11.25
C THR A 154 -7.30 -7.52 -11.17
N SER A 155 -8.02 -8.54 -11.62
CA SER A 155 -9.48 -8.57 -11.58
C SER A 155 -10.02 -8.57 -10.15
N ASP A 156 -9.41 -9.34 -9.25
CA ASP A 156 -9.81 -9.37 -7.83
C ASP A 156 -9.49 -8.06 -7.12
N ALA A 157 -8.30 -7.49 -7.40
CA ALA A 157 -7.92 -6.18 -6.89
C ALA A 157 -8.89 -5.09 -7.35
N PHE A 158 -9.31 -5.14 -8.63
CA PHE A 158 -10.27 -4.19 -9.18
C PHE A 158 -11.68 -4.38 -8.62
N ALA A 159 -12.11 -5.62 -8.38
CA ALA A 159 -13.41 -5.90 -7.74
C ALA A 159 -13.47 -5.28 -6.33
N ALA A 160 -12.41 -5.45 -5.52
CA ALA A 160 -12.31 -4.80 -4.21
C ALA A 160 -12.28 -3.26 -4.34
N LEU A 161 -11.48 -2.72 -5.27
CA LEU A 161 -11.45 -1.29 -5.55
C LEU A 161 -12.85 -0.75 -5.86
N SER A 162 -13.60 -1.44 -6.73
CA SER A 162 -14.92 -1.00 -7.21
C SER A 162 -15.94 -0.81 -6.10
N VAL A 163 -15.88 -1.62 -5.04
CA VAL A 163 -16.80 -1.49 -3.90
C VAL A 163 -16.33 -0.46 -2.87
N MET A 164 -15.04 -0.12 -2.86
CA MET A 164 -14.46 0.84 -1.91
C MET A 164 -14.49 2.28 -2.43
N THR A 165 -14.59 2.49 -3.74
CA THR A 165 -14.59 3.83 -4.35
C THR A 165 -15.87 4.61 -4.00
N GLY A 166 -15.73 5.92 -3.97
CA GLY A 166 -16.84 6.85 -3.79
C GLY A 166 -16.47 7.99 -2.86
N TYR A 167 -17.17 9.11 -3.02
CA TYR A 167 -16.98 10.31 -2.23
C TYR A 167 -17.30 10.06 -0.75
N ASP A 168 -16.49 10.66 0.12
CA ASP A 168 -16.70 10.70 1.56
C ASP A 168 -16.54 12.15 2.03
N GLU A 169 -17.59 12.73 2.59
CA GLU A 169 -17.60 14.11 3.08
C GLU A 169 -16.72 14.32 4.34
N HIS A 170 -16.38 13.23 5.04
CA HIS A 170 -15.54 13.25 6.23
C HIS A 170 -14.05 13.20 5.93
N ASP A 171 -13.67 12.91 4.67
CA ASP A 171 -12.28 12.94 4.21
C ASP A 171 -12.03 14.16 3.33
N ALA A 172 -11.27 15.12 3.84
CA ALA A 172 -10.93 16.36 3.15
C ALA A 172 -10.19 16.14 1.81
N TYR A 173 -9.59 14.98 1.61
CA TYR A 173 -8.89 14.61 0.37
C TYR A 173 -9.74 13.73 -0.55
N SER A 174 -10.94 13.33 -0.11
CA SER A 174 -11.85 12.53 -0.94
C SER A 174 -12.31 13.32 -2.17
N ARG A 175 -12.36 12.63 -3.29
CA ARG A 175 -12.72 13.23 -4.59
C ARG A 175 -13.84 12.45 -5.24
N ASN A 176 -14.82 13.16 -5.79
CA ASN A 176 -15.88 12.53 -6.57
C ASN A 176 -15.39 12.24 -8.00
N ILE A 177 -14.68 11.14 -8.14
CA ILE A 177 -14.13 10.67 -9.41
C ILE A 177 -14.81 9.36 -9.78
N PRO A 178 -15.43 9.27 -10.98
CA PRO A 178 -16.00 8.00 -11.43
C PRO A 178 -14.90 6.98 -11.68
N LEU A 179 -15.10 5.74 -11.21
CA LEU A 179 -14.23 4.63 -11.55
C LEU A 179 -14.57 4.17 -12.98
N GLY A 180 -13.57 4.23 -13.87
CA GLY A 180 -13.69 3.64 -15.19
C GLY A 180 -13.72 2.12 -15.15
N PRO A 181 -14.22 1.44 -16.20
CA PRO A 181 -14.18 -0.01 -16.29
C PRO A 181 -12.74 -0.51 -16.39
N LEU A 182 -12.50 -1.77 -15.99
CA LEU A 182 -11.24 -2.44 -16.29
C LEU A 182 -11.16 -2.63 -17.81
N GLY A 183 -10.32 -1.83 -18.45
CA GLY A 183 -10.21 -1.76 -19.90
C GLY A 183 -9.25 -2.78 -20.50
N ALA A 184 -9.34 -3.00 -21.82
CA ALA A 184 -8.33 -3.69 -22.59
C ALA A 184 -7.06 -2.84 -22.73
N ILE A 185 -5.93 -3.48 -23.02
CA ILE A 185 -4.67 -2.81 -23.34
C ILE A 185 -4.89 -1.91 -24.57
N PRO A 186 -4.50 -0.62 -24.54
CA PRO A 186 -4.60 0.24 -25.70
C PRO A 186 -3.85 -0.35 -26.91
N PRO A 187 -4.40 -0.23 -28.14
CA PRO A 187 -3.77 -0.80 -29.34
C PRO A 187 -2.41 -0.16 -29.67
N ALA A 188 -2.15 1.06 -29.17
CA ALA A 188 -0.87 1.75 -29.32
C ALA A 188 -0.35 2.11 -27.92
N LEU A 189 0.35 1.16 -27.30
CA LEU A 189 0.90 1.34 -25.96
C LEU A 189 2.25 2.08 -26.03
N ARG A 190 2.35 3.23 -25.35
CA ARG A 190 3.59 3.95 -25.12
C ARG A 190 4.01 3.77 -23.67
N ILE A 191 5.23 3.31 -23.43
CA ILE A 191 5.76 3.07 -22.08
C ILE A 191 7.00 3.92 -21.88
N ALA A 192 6.97 4.75 -20.84
CA ALA A 192 8.13 5.49 -20.39
C ALA A 192 9.10 4.57 -19.66
N VAL A 193 10.38 4.67 -19.98
CA VAL A 193 11.47 3.96 -19.30
C VAL A 193 12.55 4.94 -18.86
N PRO A 194 13.24 4.71 -17.73
CA PRO A 194 14.37 5.54 -17.33
C PRO A 194 15.46 5.55 -18.39
N ARG A 195 16.09 6.72 -18.61
CA ARG A 195 17.35 6.79 -19.39
C ARG A 195 18.38 5.85 -18.77
N PRO A 196 19.34 5.30 -19.56
CA PRO A 196 20.39 4.43 -19.02
C PRO A 196 21.13 5.01 -17.81
N ALA A 197 21.42 6.32 -17.82
CA ALA A 197 22.07 7.02 -16.71
C ALA A 197 21.24 7.09 -15.42
N ASP A 198 19.92 6.96 -15.52
CA ASP A 198 18.99 7.02 -14.38
C ASP A 198 18.62 5.62 -13.83
N ARG A 199 19.17 4.55 -14.42
CA ARG A 199 18.94 3.17 -13.97
C ARG A 199 19.90 2.82 -12.85
N ILE A 200 19.45 2.92 -11.61
CA ILE A 200 20.27 2.73 -10.42
C ILE A 200 19.94 1.38 -9.79
N HIS A 201 20.88 0.44 -9.82
CA HIS A 201 20.72 -0.93 -9.28
C HIS A 201 21.63 -1.22 -8.06
N PHE A 202 22.38 -0.21 -7.59
CA PHE A 202 23.27 -0.32 -6.41
C PHE A 202 24.23 -1.53 -6.44
N GLY A 203 24.65 -1.95 -7.64
CA GLY A 203 25.55 -3.10 -7.84
C GLY A 203 24.84 -4.45 -7.90
N ASP A 204 23.52 -4.51 -7.83
CA ASP A 204 22.74 -5.74 -8.03
C ASP A 204 22.63 -6.05 -9.53
N VAL A 205 23.55 -6.89 -10.01
CA VAL A 205 23.62 -7.30 -11.43
C VAL A 205 22.41 -8.16 -11.85
N GLN A 206 21.76 -8.86 -10.91
CA GLN A 206 20.57 -9.67 -11.23
C GLN A 206 19.35 -8.74 -11.43
N ALA A 207 19.18 -7.74 -10.59
CA ALA A 207 18.13 -6.73 -10.76
C ALA A 207 18.33 -5.94 -12.07
N GLU A 208 19.56 -5.58 -12.41
CA GLU A 208 19.87 -4.90 -13.68
C GLU A 208 19.51 -5.76 -14.89
N ALA A 209 19.92 -7.04 -14.88
CA ALA A 209 19.58 -7.97 -15.96
C ALA A 209 18.06 -8.21 -16.09
N ALA A 210 17.37 -8.38 -14.96
CA ALA A 210 15.91 -8.56 -14.93
C ALA A 210 15.17 -7.34 -15.46
N PHE A 211 15.63 -6.12 -15.10
CA PHE A 211 15.05 -4.88 -15.59
C PHE A 211 15.25 -4.72 -17.11
N SER A 212 16.43 -5.05 -17.62
CA SER A 212 16.72 -5.03 -19.05
C SER A 212 15.84 -6.02 -19.81
N ALA A 213 15.72 -7.25 -19.31
CA ALA A 213 14.84 -8.26 -19.91
C ALA A 213 13.35 -7.84 -19.89
N ALA A 214 12.91 -7.11 -18.85
CA ALA A 214 11.54 -6.58 -18.81
C ALA A 214 11.31 -5.50 -19.87
N ILE A 215 12.29 -4.62 -20.12
CA ILE A 215 12.25 -3.64 -21.22
C ILE A 215 12.12 -4.35 -22.59
N ASP A 216 12.95 -5.37 -22.83
CA ASP A 216 12.93 -6.14 -24.07
C ASP A 216 11.59 -6.86 -24.27
N LEU A 217 11.04 -7.45 -23.21
CA LEU A 217 9.73 -8.09 -23.24
C LEU A 217 8.62 -7.11 -23.61
N VAL A 218 8.59 -5.94 -22.99
CA VAL A 218 7.59 -4.90 -23.27
C VAL A 218 7.70 -4.39 -24.70
N HIS A 219 8.91 -4.25 -25.23
CA HIS A 219 9.14 -3.92 -26.63
C HIS A 219 8.65 -5.03 -27.58
N ALA A 220 8.95 -6.29 -27.26
CA ALA A 220 8.49 -7.45 -28.04
C ALA A 220 6.96 -7.59 -28.05
N LEU A 221 6.26 -7.10 -27.02
CA LEU A 221 4.79 -7.01 -26.97
C LEU A 221 4.20 -5.88 -27.81
N GLY A 222 5.04 -5.14 -28.56
CA GLY A 222 4.63 -4.08 -29.48
C GLY A 222 4.48 -2.69 -28.86
N ALA A 223 4.94 -2.48 -27.64
CA ALA A 223 4.92 -1.15 -27.03
C ALA A 223 6.02 -0.25 -27.64
N THR A 224 5.70 1.04 -27.79
CA THR A 224 6.69 2.07 -28.09
C THR A 224 7.36 2.53 -26.80
N LEU A 225 8.67 2.34 -26.68
CA LEU A 225 9.45 2.80 -25.53
C LEU A 225 9.84 4.27 -25.69
N VAL A 226 9.72 5.04 -24.60
CA VAL A 226 10.09 6.45 -24.54
C VAL A 226 11.01 6.66 -23.34
N GLU A 227 12.27 7.00 -23.59
CA GLU A 227 13.18 7.32 -22.49
C GLU A 227 12.81 8.65 -21.84
N ILE A 228 12.78 8.67 -20.50
CA ILE A 228 12.46 9.86 -19.71
C ILE A 228 13.57 10.16 -18.70
N ASP A 229 13.68 11.43 -18.38
CA ASP A 229 14.51 11.92 -17.27
C ASP A 229 13.82 11.64 -15.94
N MET A 230 14.47 10.85 -15.09
CA MET A 230 13.93 10.50 -13.76
C MET A 230 14.29 11.51 -12.68
N THR A 231 15.18 12.48 -12.95
CA THR A 231 15.66 13.44 -11.96
C THR A 231 14.53 14.18 -11.23
N PRO A 232 13.48 14.73 -11.90
CA PRO A 232 12.40 15.41 -11.21
C PRO A 232 11.60 14.49 -10.29
N LEU A 233 11.49 13.21 -10.65
CA LEU A 233 10.78 12.20 -9.82
C LEU A 233 11.61 11.82 -8.59
N PHE A 234 12.92 11.66 -8.74
CA PHE A 234 13.82 11.40 -7.63
C PHE A 234 13.89 12.59 -6.66
N ASP A 235 13.93 13.82 -7.17
CA ASP A 235 13.94 15.03 -6.35
C ASP A 235 12.61 15.17 -5.59
N THR A 236 11.48 14.88 -6.23
CA THR A 236 10.18 14.82 -5.55
C THR A 236 10.17 13.77 -4.44
N ALA A 237 10.73 12.58 -4.68
CA ALA A 237 10.78 11.52 -3.66
C ALA A 237 11.61 11.92 -2.43
N LYS A 238 12.67 12.71 -2.58
CA LYS A 238 13.47 13.23 -1.45
C LYS A 238 12.65 14.10 -0.49
N LEU A 239 11.67 14.84 -1.00
CA LEU A 239 10.81 15.71 -0.19
C LEU A 239 10.03 14.94 0.90
N LEU A 240 9.88 13.62 0.77
CA LEU A 240 9.25 12.78 1.78
C LEU A 240 10.05 12.71 3.10
N TYR A 241 11.38 12.88 3.02
CA TYR A 241 12.30 12.75 4.15
C TYR A 241 13.05 14.05 4.47
N GLU A 242 13.18 14.94 3.48
CA GLU A 242 13.96 16.17 3.58
C GLU A 242 13.11 17.43 3.38
N GLY A 243 11.79 17.26 3.19
CA GLY A 243 10.87 18.32 2.80
C GLY A 243 9.64 18.45 3.71
N PRO A 244 8.60 19.15 3.24
CA PRO A 244 7.42 19.52 4.04
C PRO A 244 6.59 18.33 4.51
N TRP A 245 6.68 17.16 3.88
CA TRP A 245 5.95 15.98 4.32
C TRP A 245 6.43 15.40 5.65
N VAL A 246 7.63 15.77 6.11
CA VAL A 246 8.07 15.47 7.49
C VAL A 246 7.17 16.18 8.50
N ALA A 247 6.76 17.42 8.22
CA ALA A 247 5.83 18.16 9.08
C ALA A 247 4.45 17.49 9.17
N GLU A 248 3.91 16.95 8.06
CA GLU A 248 2.67 16.18 8.10
C GLU A 248 2.78 14.92 8.95
N ARG A 249 3.91 14.22 8.90
CA ARG A 249 4.19 13.06 9.78
C ARG A 249 4.22 13.47 11.25
N THR A 250 4.86 14.58 11.55
CA THR A 250 4.90 15.14 12.90
C THR A 250 3.51 15.55 13.37
N ALA A 251 2.72 16.21 12.51
CA ALA A 251 1.33 16.56 12.84
C ALA A 251 0.44 15.33 13.11
N ALA A 252 0.73 14.19 12.48
CA ALA A 252 -0.06 12.97 12.65
C ALA A 252 0.18 12.27 13.99
N VAL A 253 1.45 12.10 14.41
CA VAL A 253 1.83 11.26 15.55
C VAL A 253 2.92 11.89 16.44
N GLY A 254 3.34 13.13 16.17
CA GLY A 254 4.44 13.78 16.84
C GLY A 254 4.23 13.96 18.36
N ASP A 255 3.03 14.35 18.78
CA ASP A 255 2.69 14.50 20.20
C ASP A 255 2.81 13.16 20.95
N PHE A 256 2.34 12.07 20.33
CA PHE A 256 2.50 10.73 20.88
C PHE A 256 3.97 10.34 20.98
N ILE A 257 4.77 10.59 19.93
CA ILE A 257 6.20 10.28 19.90
C ILE A 257 6.94 11.05 20.99
N ALA A 258 6.61 12.32 21.18
CA ALA A 258 7.19 13.16 22.24
C ALA A 258 6.86 12.67 23.65
N ALA A 259 5.64 12.17 23.85
CA ALA A 259 5.18 11.64 25.14
C ALA A 259 5.70 10.22 25.43
N HIS A 260 5.94 9.41 24.39
CA HIS A 260 6.30 8.00 24.50
C HIS A 260 7.53 7.62 23.63
N PRO A 261 8.66 8.32 23.77
CA PRO A 261 9.81 8.14 22.88
C PRO A 261 10.41 6.72 22.90
N ASP A 262 10.28 6.00 24.03
CA ASP A 262 10.81 4.65 24.20
C ASP A 262 9.93 3.56 23.55
N ALA A 263 8.68 3.88 23.21
CA ALA A 263 7.77 3.00 22.50
C ALA A 263 7.96 3.04 20.99
N VAL A 264 8.76 3.98 20.48
CA VAL A 264 8.90 4.25 19.05
C VAL A 264 10.20 3.65 18.53
N HIS A 265 10.10 2.99 17.37
CA HIS A 265 11.26 2.43 16.70
C HIS A 265 12.29 3.53 16.36
N PRO A 266 13.61 3.33 16.61
CA PRO A 266 14.63 4.37 16.45
C PRO A 266 14.64 5.09 15.09
N VAL A 267 14.28 4.38 14.02
CA VAL A 267 14.23 4.97 12.66
C VAL A 267 12.94 5.77 12.42
N THR A 268 11.92 5.56 13.24
CA THR A 268 10.62 6.29 13.14
C THR A 268 10.63 7.54 14.01
N LYS A 269 11.43 7.52 15.09
CA LYS A 269 11.66 8.62 16.03
C LYS A 269 12.50 9.72 15.39
#